data_1287dc625e2e4b24f679cec78906ac1d
#
_entry.id   1287dc625e2e4b24f679cec78906ac1d
#
_cell.length_a   1.000
_cell.length_b   1.000
_cell.length_c   1.000
_cell.angle_alpha   90.00
_cell.angle_beta   90.00
_cell.angle_gamma   90.00
#
_symmetry.space_group_name_H-M   'P 1'
#
loop_
_entity.id
_entity.type
_entity.pdbx_description
1 polymer ?
#
loop_
_entity_poly.entity_id
_entity_poly.type
_entity_poly.pdbx_seq_one_letter_code
_entity_poly.pdbx_strand_id
1 'polypeptide(L)'
;GKVLYTEADIVEGKGYFQQFDLMDYGTMLGMGAYLGPDFSTEFLHKRAEFLNDHYAKEFYKKPWASLSVMEQGAIKARTIQDMKEQTTLKESGVVYTDGSALAYQANVDYLVNFLTKGDKARAWRGGVIRVEEATKIAAFVDWSQLVASSLRPGTDRTWSNNWPPEPLIDQDVTTTSH
;
A
#
# COMPACT_ATOMS: atom_id res chain seq x y z
N GLY A 1 -13.47 -13.47 10.38
CA GLY A 1 -13.00 -12.82 9.14
C GLY A 1 -11.95 -13.68 8.46
N LYS A 2 -11.70 -13.43 7.20
CA LYS A 2 -10.64 -14.11 6.43
C LYS A 2 -9.29 -13.46 6.74
N VAL A 3 -8.27 -14.26 7.04
CA VAL A 3 -6.89 -13.77 7.15
C VAL A 3 -6.34 -13.52 5.75
N LEU A 4 -5.80 -12.33 5.50
CA LEU A 4 -5.21 -11.95 4.22
C LEU A 4 -3.73 -12.33 4.16
N TYR A 5 -3.00 -12.06 5.22
CA TYR A 5 -1.60 -12.46 5.42
C TYR A 5 -1.27 -12.48 6.92
N THR A 6 -0.18 -13.10 7.27
CA THR A 6 0.28 -13.30 8.65
C THR A 6 1.59 -12.55 8.89
N GLU A 7 2.01 -12.48 10.16
CA GLU A 7 3.35 -11.98 10.52
C GLU A 7 4.46 -12.78 9.82
N ALA A 8 4.31 -14.10 9.72
CA ALA A 8 5.28 -14.93 9.02
C ALA A 8 5.40 -14.54 7.54
N ASP A 9 4.28 -14.26 6.87
CA ASP A 9 4.29 -13.81 5.47
C ASP A 9 5.01 -12.46 5.31
N ILE A 10 4.84 -11.53 6.25
CA ILE A 10 5.54 -10.24 6.27
C ILE A 10 7.04 -10.43 6.42
N VAL A 11 7.47 -11.27 7.38
CA VAL A 11 8.89 -11.51 7.67
C VAL A 11 9.57 -12.22 6.50
N GLU A 12 8.94 -13.25 5.94
CA GLU A 12 9.45 -13.94 4.76
C GLU A 12 9.47 -13.02 3.53
N GLY A 13 8.40 -12.23 3.35
CA GLY A 13 8.31 -11.24 2.28
C GLY A 13 9.43 -10.19 2.33
N LYS A 14 9.76 -9.70 3.53
CA LYS A 14 10.94 -8.85 3.75
C LYS A 14 12.23 -9.56 3.35
N GLY A 15 12.38 -10.84 3.72
CA GLY A 15 13.54 -11.64 3.35
C GLY A 15 13.70 -11.75 1.84
N TYR A 16 12.63 -12.06 1.11
CA TYR A 16 12.65 -12.12 -0.36
C TYR A 16 12.88 -10.74 -0.99
N PHE A 17 12.28 -9.68 -0.44
CA PHE A 17 12.53 -8.32 -0.92
C PHE A 17 14.01 -7.95 -0.87
N GLN A 18 14.71 -8.34 0.19
CA GLN A 18 16.16 -8.16 0.33
C GLN A 18 16.96 -9.10 -0.55
N GLN A 19 16.58 -10.38 -0.63
CA GLN A 19 17.26 -11.40 -1.43
C GLN A 19 17.30 -11.07 -2.92
N PHE A 20 16.25 -10.45 -3.44
CA PHE A 20 16.14 -10.08 -4.85
C PHE A 20 16.57 -8.64 -5.16
N ASP A 21 17.25 -7.98 -4.24
CA ASP A 21 17.77 -6.61 -4.38
C ASP A 21 16.70 -5.58 -4.81
N LEU A 22 15.47 -5.74 -4.32
CA LEU A 22 14.38 -4.86 -4.69
C LEU A 22 14.57 -3.42 -4.14
N MET A 23 15.45 -3.24 -3.13
CA MET A 23 15.85 -1.91 -2.65
C MET A 23 16.80 -1.19 -3.62
N ASP A 24 17.64 -1.92 -4.35
CA ASP A 24 18.52 -1.32 -5.36
C ASP A 24 17.77 -1.01 -6.64
N TYR A 25 16.78 -1.84 -6.98
CA TYR A 25 15.91 -1.63 -8.12
C TYR A 25 14.88 -0.53 -7.91
N GLY A 26 14.14 -0.57 -6.80
CA GLY A 26 13.10 0.35 -6.38
C GLY A 26 13.39 0.94 -5.01
N THR A 27 12.33 1.33 -4.31
CA THR A 27 12.45 1.87 -2.94
C THR A 27 11.21 1.59 -2.11
N MET A 28 11.31 1.89 -0.82
CA MET A 28 10.22 1.90 0.16
C MET A 28 10.19 3.23 0.89
N LEU A 29 9.00 3.67 1.29
CA LEU A 29 8.78 4.84 2.17
C LEU A 29 9.38 6.16 1.65
N GLY A 30 9.40 6.35 0.34
CA GLY A 30 9.84 7.61 -0.29
C GLY A 30 11.37 7.80 -0.34
N MET A 31 12.17 6.74 -0.20
CA MET A 31 13.63 6.84 -0.17
C MET A 31 14.28 7.18 -1.51
N GLY A 32 13.50 7.21 -2.61
CA GLY A 32 13.97 7.49 -3.97
C GLY A 32 14.52 6.26 -4.67
N ALA A 33 14.21 6.12 -5.97
CA ALA A 33 14.67 5.02 -6.81
C ALA A 33 15.11 5.54 -8.18
N TYR A 34 16.04 4.82 -8.82
CA TYR A 34 16.54 5.20 -10.15
C TYR A 34 15.72 4.56 -11.28
N LEU A 35 15.25 3.34 -11.14
CA LEU A 35 14.61 2.55 -12.19
C LEU A 35 13.22 2.05 -11.79
N GLY A 36 13.10 1.46 -10.61
CA GLY A 36 11.87 0.86 -10.13
C GLY A 36 10.95 1.83 -9.41
N PRO A 37 9.77 1.36 -9.00
CA PRO A 37 8.83 2.17 -8.24
C PRO A 37 9.27 2.36 -6.79
N ASP A 38 8.67 3.35 -6.12
CA ASP A 38 8.49 3.25 -4.68
C ASP A 38 7.32 2.30 -4.42
N PHE A 39 7.62 1.11 -3.91
CA PHE A 39 6.64 0.04 -3.76
C PHE A 39 5.52 0.41 -2.79
N SER A 40 5.82 1.13 -1.70
CA SER A 40 4.81 1.56 -0.74
C SER A 40 3.89 2.63 -1.33
N THR A 41 4.43 3.61 -2.02
CA THR A 41 3.66 4.66 -2.70
C THR A 41 2.82 4.07 -3.83
N GLU A 42 3.37 3.15 -4.60
CA GLU A 42 2.64 2.49 -5.69
C GLU A 42 1.46 1.66 -5.16
N PHE A 43 1.64 0.95 -4.04
CA PHE A 43 0.54 0.22 -3.39
C PHE A 43 -0.57 1.15 -2.89
N LEU A 44 -0.20 2.26 -2.25
CA LEU A 44 -1.17 3.28 -1.82
C LEU A 44 -1.94 3.87 -3.00
N HIS A 45 -1.24 4.24 -4.07
CA HIS A 45 -1.85 4.82 -5.25
C HIS A 45 -2.81 3.84 -5.93
N LYS A 46 -2.37 2.62 -6.20
CA LYS A 46 -3.21 1.57 -6.80
C LYS A 46 -4.40 1.19 -5.94
N ARG A 47 -4.23 1.17 -4.63
CA ARG A 47 -5.34 0.97 -3.70
C ARG A 47 -6.39 2.06 -3.83
N ALA A 48 -5.98 3.34 -3.87
CA ALA A 48 -6.90 4.45 -4.05
C ALA A 48 -7.59 4.39 -5.43
N GLU A 49 -6.87 4.06 -6.50
CA GLU A 49 -7.45 3.85 -7.84
C GLU A 49 -8.50 2.72 -7.83
N PHE A 50 -8.15 1.58 -7.25
CA PHE A 50 -9.07 0.45 -7.14
C PHE A 50 -10.33 0.80 -6.36
N LEU A 51 -10.18 1.44 -5.18
CA LEU A 51 -11.30 1.83 -4.34
C LEU A 51 -12.21 2.86 -5.03
N ASN A 52 -11.63 3.83 -5.74
CA ASN A 52 -12.41 4.79 -6.53
C ASN A 52 -13.26 4.07 -7.58
N ASP A 53 -12.70 3.13 -8.33
CA ASP A 53 -13.46 2.40 -9.36
C ASP A 53 -14.45 1.39 -8.74
N HIS A 54 -14.08 0.74 -7.64
CA HIS A 54 -14.94 -0.16 -6.88
C HIS A 54 -16.19 0.58 -6.38
N TYR A 55 -16.04 1.69 -5.68
CA TYR A 55 -17.16 2.47 -5.14
C TYR A 55 -17.96 3.19 -6.25
N ALA A 56 -17.32 3.60 -7.34
CA ALA A 56 -18.04 4.14 -8.50
C ALA A 56 -19.00 3.11 -9.08
N LYS A 57 -18.56 1.88 -9.24
CA LYS A 57 -19.39 0.77 -9.70
C LYS A 57 -20.47 0.38 -8.69
N GLU A 58 -20.14 0.38 -7.40
CA GLU A 58 -21.07 0.04 -6.33
C GLU A 58 -22.21 1.06 -6.23
N PHE A 59 -21.92 2.35 -6.16
CA PHE A 59 -22.91 3.38 -5.90
C PHE A 59 -23.56 3.94 -7.15
N TYR A 60 -22.81 4.12 -8.24
CA TYR A 60 -23.29 4.76 -9.47
C TYR A 60 -23.47 3.79 -10.63
N LYS A 61 -23.06 2.53 -10.50
CA LYS A 61 -23.10 1.51 -11.59
C LYS A 61 -22.35 1.94 -12.85
N LYS A 62 -21.33 2.79 -12.68
CA LYS A 62 -20.51 3.36 -13.75
C LYS A 62 -19.03 3.23 -13.42
N PRO A 63 -18.14 3.17 -14.42
CA PRO A 63 -16.70 3.26 -14.16
C PRO A 63 -16.33 4.66 -13.67
N TRP A 64 -15.30 4.74 -12.84
CA TRP A 64 -14.80 5.99 -12.26
C TRP A 64 -14.60 7.12 -13.29
N ALA A 65 -14.00 6.80 -14.45
CA ALA A 65 -13.70 7.78 -15.50
C ALA A 65 -14.95 8.42 -16.16
N SER A 66 -16.14 7.83 -15.99
CA SER A 66 -17.39 8.34 -16.55
C SER A 66 -18.24 9.12 -15.56
N LEU A 67 -17.77 9.29 -14.33
CA LEU A 67 -18.45 10.06 -13.31
C LEU A 67 -18.28 11.56 -13.51
N SER A 68 -19.29 12.35 -13.15
CA SER A 68 -19.18 13.81 -13.04
C SER A 68 -18.22 14.19 -11.92
N VAL A 69 -17.75 15.43 -11.93
CA VAL A 69 -16.84 15.97 -10.89
C VAL A 69 -17.44 15.85 -9.49
N MET A 70 -18.75 16.09 -9.34
CA MET A 70 -19.44 15.95 -8.04
C MET A 70 -19.49 14.51 -7.57
N GLU A 71 -19.83 13.57 -8.46
CA GLU A 71 -19.84 12.13 -8.15
C GLU A 71 -18.43 11.64 -7.79
N GLN A 72 -17.40 12.07 -8.54
CA GLN A 72 -16.00 11.79 -8.21
C GLN A 72 -15.60 12.35 -6.84
N GLY A 73 -16.04 13.55 -6.48
CA GLY A 73 -15.81 14.14 -5.16
C GLY A 73 -16.39 13.27 -4.04
N ALA A 74 -17.62 12.80 -4.20
CA ALA A 74 -18.26 11.91 -3.23
C ALA A 74 -17.51 10.56 -3.08
N ILE A 75 -17.11 9.95 -4.19
CA ILE A 75 -16.35 8.70 -4.17
C ILE A 75 -14.97 8.88 -3.53
N LYS A 76 -14.24 9.97 -3.87
CA LYS A 76 -12.96 10.28 -3.21
C LYS A 76 -13.10 10.38 -1.69
N ALA A 77 -14.14 11.05 -1.22
CA ALA A 77 -14.41 11.16 0.21
C ALA A 77 -14.62 9.76 0.85
N ARG A 78 -15.37 8.88 0.19
CA ARG A 78 -15.57 7.49 0.64
C ARG A 78 -14.28 6.68 0.64
N THR A 79 -13.47 6.81 -0.42
CA THR A 79 -12.15 6.16 -0.52
C THR A 79 -11.22 6.59 0.61
N ILE A 80 -11.13 7.89 0.87
CA ILE A 80 -10.32 8.44 1.98
C ILE A 80 -10.80 7.89 3.33
N GLN A 81 -12.12 7.84 3.54
CA GLN A 81 -12.69 7.27 4.76
C GLN A 81 -12.29 5.80 4.92
N ASP A 82 -12.45 4.99 3.88
CA ASP A 82 -12.07 3.57 3.91
C ASP A 82 -10.58 3.39 4.25
N MET A 83 -9.71 4.12 3.56
CA MET A 83 -8.26 4.04 3.80
C MET A 83 -7.86 4.46 5.22
N LYS A 84 -8.59 5.38 5.86
CA LYS A 84 -8.36 5.79 7.25
C LYS A 84 -8.89 4.78 8.25
N GLU A 85 -10.04 4.15 8.02
CA GLU A 85 -10.64 3.16 8.91
C GLU A 85 -9.75 1.94 9.15
N GLN A 86 -8.86 1.62 8.20
CA GLN A 86 -7.92 0.51 8.32
C GLN A 86 -6.73 0.77 9.23
N THR A 87 -6.46 2.01 9.57
CA THR A 87 -5.33 2.34 10.45
C THR A 87 -5.58 1.99 11.91
N THR A 88 -6.76 1.47 12.23
CA THR A 88 -7.10 1.03 13.58
C THR A 88 -6.50 -0.34 13.86
N LEU A 89 -5.43 -0.37 14.66
CA LEU A 89 -4.86 -1.61 15.19
C LEU A 89 -5.76 -2.13 16.32
N LYS A 90 -6.10 -3.41 16.26
CA LYS A 90 -6.75 -4.16 17.34
C LYS A 90 -5.76 -5.18 17.92
N GLU A 91 -6.03 -5.70 19.09
CA GLU A 91 -5.21 -6.78 19.69
C GLU A 91 -5.05 -7.99 18.76
N SER A 92 -6.04 -8.27 17.92
CA SER A 92 -6.04 -9.34 16.92
C SER A 92 -5.34 -8.98 15.60
N GLY A 93 -4.75 -7.77 15.48
CA GLY A 93 -4.12 -7.27 14.25
C GLY A 93 -4.90 -6.18 13.55
N VAL A 94 -4.58 -5.93 12.29
CA VAL A 94 -5.24 -4.93 11.44
C VAL A 94 -6.49 -5.52 10.82
N VAL A 95 -7.62 -4.85 10.98
CA VAL A 95 -8.88 -5.25 10.36
C VAL A 95 -9.15 -4.39 9.13
N TYR A 96 -9.21 -5.05 7.98
CA TYR A 96 -9.55 -4.42 6.70
C TYR A 96 -11.04 -4.29 6.52
N THR A 97 -11.49 -3.21 5.90
CA THR A 97 -12.83 -3.13 5.30
C THR A 97 -12.93 -4.10 4.12
N ASP A 98 -14.14 -4.42 3.69
CA ASP A 98 -14.33 -5.31 2.53
C ASP A 98 -13.71 -4.71 1.25
N GLY A 99 -13.91 -3.41 1.02
CA GLY A 99 -13.31 -2.70 -0.12
C GLY A 99 -11.78 -2.79 -0.10
N SER A 100 -11.21 -2.58 1.04
CA SER A 100 -9.75 -2.63 1.21
C SER A 100 -9.16 -4.03 1.15
N ALA A 101 -9.90 -5.05 1.57
CA ALA A 101 -9.47 -6.43 1.38
C ALA A 101 -9.44 -6.80 -0.13
N LEU A 102 -10.41 -6.31 -0.91
CA LEU A 102 -10.41 -6.46 -2.37
C LEU A 102 -9.28 -5.66 -3.03
N ALA A 103 -9.02 -4.44 -2.57
CA ALA A 103 -7.93 -3.62 -3.06
C ALA A 103 -6.56 -4.26 -2.76
N TYR A 104 -6.39 -4.87 -1.58
CA TYR A 104 -5.19 -5.66 -1.28
C TYR A 104 -5.00 -6.80 -2.28
N GLN A 105 -6.05 -7.57 -2.56
CA GLN A 105 -5.96 -8.67 -3.53
C GLN A 105 -5.57 -8.16 -4.93
N ALA A 106 -6.13 -7.04 -5.38
CA ALA A 106 -5.77 -6.42 -6.66
C ALA A 106 -4.29 -5.97 -6.67
N ASN A 107 -3.79 -5.44 -5.57
CA ASN A 107 -2.38 -5.09 -5.41
C ASN A 107 -1.46 -6.32 -5.44
N VAL A 108 -1.86 -7.43 -4.80
CA VAL A 108 -1.15 -8.71 -4.87
C VAL A 108 -1.06 -9.18 -6.32
N ASP A 109 -2.19 -9.24 -7.02
CA ASP A 109 -2.25 -9.68 -8.42
C ASP A 109 -1.37 -8.82 -9.33
N TYR A 110 -1.39 -7.51 -9.11
CA TYR A 110 -0.52 -6.56 -9.82
C TYR A 110 0.96 -6.85 -9.55
N LEU A 111 1.38 -6.92 -8.29
CA LEU A 111 2.79 -7.10 -7.93
C LEU A 111 3.32 -8.47 -8.36
N VAL A 112 2.53 -9.52 -8.18
CA VAL A 112 2.86 -10.87 -8.66
C VAL A 112 3.08 -10.85 -10.17
N ASN A 113 2.15 -10.24 -10.92
CA ASN A 113 2.30 -10.14 -12.38
C ASN A 113 3.55 -9.34 -12.78
N PHE A 114 3.80 -8.20 -12.13
CA PHE A 114 4.97 -7.37 -12.37
C PHE A 114 6.28 -8.13 -12.09
N LEU A 115 6.43 -8.71 -10.90
CA LEU A 115 7.67 -9.36 -10.48
C LEU A 115 7.96 -10.65 -11.24
N THR A 116 6.93 -11.43 -11.59
CA THR A 116 7.12 -12.72 -12.26
C THR A 116 7.26 -12.60 -13.77
N LYS A 117 6.48 -11.71 -14.41
CA LYS A 117 6.51 -11.57 -15.89
C LYS A 117 7.49 -10.52 -16.39
N GLY A 118 7.83 -9.57 -15.52
CA GLY A 118 8.68 -8.44 -15.88
C GLY A 118 7.94 -7.28 -16.53
N ASP A 119 8.65 -6.16 -16.66
CA ASP A 119 8.17 -4.94 -17.30
C ASP A 119 9.35 -4.24 -18.00
N LYS A 120 9.32 -4.23 -19.33
CA LYS A 120 10.38 -3.62 -20.13
C LYS A 120 10.47 -2.11 -19.94
N ALA A 121 9.34 -1.43 -19.73
CA ALA A 121 9.31 0.02 -19.54
C ALA A 121 9.97 0.43 -18.23
N ARG A 122 9.95 -0.46 -17.25
CA ARG A 122 10.59 -0.30 -15.93
C ARG A 122 11.90 -1.05 -15.77
N ALA A 123 12.47 -1.54 -16.87
CA ALA A 123 13.71 -2.31 -16.90
C ALA A 123 13.72 -3.52 -15.93
N TRP A 124 12.54 -4.08 -15.62
CA TRP A 124 12.43 -5.27 -14.78
C TRP A 124 12.37 -6.55 -15.62
N ARG A 125 13.32 -7.47 -15.35
CA ARG A 125 13.36 -8.78 -16.00
C ARG A 125 12.55 -9.79 -15.18
N GLY A 126 11.47 -10.32 -15.76
CA GLY A 126 10.70 -11.39 -15.13
C GLY A 126 11.43 -12.73 -15.09
N GLY A 127 10.77 -13.73 -14.49
CA GLY A 127 11.21 -15.13 -14.49
C GLY A 127 12.21 -15.50 -13.38
N VAL A 128 12.56 -14.58 -12.49
CA VAL A 128 13.47 -14.82 -11.36
C VAL A 128 12.71 -15.09 -10.07
N ILE A 129 11.67 -14.30 -9.82
CA ILE A 129 10.84 -14.39 -8.61
C ILE A 129 9.63 -15.28 -8.88
N ARG A 130 9.38 -16.25 -8.00
CA ARG A 130 8.22 -17.15 -8.09
C ARG A 130 6.96 -16.48 -7.56
N VAL A 131 5.79 -16.97 -7.95
CA VAL A 131 4.48 -16.46 -7.54
C VAL A 131 4.34 -16.42 -6.00
N GLU A 132 4.75 -17.48 -5.33
CA GLU A 132 4.70 -17.56 -3.87
C GLU A 132 5.57 -16.48 -3.19
N GLU A 133 6.79 -16.30 -3.66
CA GLU A 133 7.72 -15.28 -3.16
C GLU A 133 7.17 -13.87 -3.40
N ALA A 134 6.65 -13.61 -4.61
CA ALA A 134 6.02 -12.33 -4.94
C ALA A 134 4.78 -12.02 -4.08
N THR A 135 3.99 -13.05 -3.74
CA THR A 135 2.83 -12.90 -2.85
C THR A 135 3.25 -12.49 -1.44
N LYS A 136 4.33 -13.08 -0.92
CA LYS A 136 4.88 -12.70 0.38
C LYS A 136 5.52 -11.31 0.37
N ILE A 137 6.21 -10.95 -0.73
CA ILE A 137 6.69 -9.58 -0.94
C ILE A 137 5.53 -8.60 -0.90
N ALA A 138 4.39 -8.93 -1.52
CA ALA A 138 3.20 -8.06 -1.48
C ALA A 138 2.67 -7.87 -0.05
N ALA A 139 2.68 -8.90 0.79
CA ALA A 139 2.31 -8.78 2.20
C ALA A 139 3.25 -7.84 2.96
N PHE A 140 4.56 -7.94 2.74
CA PHE A 140 5.53 -7.02 3.32
C PHE A 140 5.34 -5.57 2.86
N VAL A 141 5.11 -5.35 1.57
CA VAL A 141 4.89 -4.01 1.01
C VAL A 141 3.59 -3.39 1.56
N ASP A 142 2.50 -4.16 1.60
CA ASP A 142 1.21 -3.69 2.14
C ASP A 142 1.31 -3.36 3.63
N TRP A 143 1.94 -4.22 4.43
CA TRP A 143 2.20 -3.95 5.83
C TRP A 143 3.04 -2.69 6.03
N SER A 144 4.09 -2.50 5.24
CA SER A 144 4.98 -1.33 5.34
C SER A 144 4.24 -0.02 5.07
N GLN A 145 3.36 0.03 4.06
CA GLN A 145 2.57 1.22 3.78
C GLN A 145 1.52 1.51 4.87
N LEU A 146 0.92 0.47 5.47
CA LEU A 146 0.00 0.62 6.59
C LEU A 146 0.70 1.18 7.82
N VAL A 147 1.86 0.65 8.17
CA VAL A 147 2.67 1.13 9.31
C VAL A 147 3.07 2.59 9.11
N ALA A 148 3.48 2.96 7.90
CA ALA A 148 3.84 4.35 7.59
C ALA A 148 2.69 5.33 7.75
N SER A 149 1.45 4.89 7.47
CA SER A 149 0.23 5.71 7.57
C SER A 149 -0.52 5.59 8.90
N SER A 150 -0.17 4.60 9.74
CA SER A 150 -0.83 4.36 11.03
C SER A 150 -0.29 5.27 12.12
N LEU A 151 -1.17 5.71 13.02
CA LEU A 151 -0.77 6.48 14.19
C LEU A 151 -0.05 5.59 15.21
N ARG A 152 0.97 6.14 15.85
CA ARG A 152 1.60 5.53 17.01
C ARG A 152 0.64 5.57 18.20
N PRO A 153 0.54 4.49 18.99
CA PRO A 153 -0.36 4.47 20.14
C PRO A 153 -0.16 5.67 21.07
N GLY A 154 -1.24 6.37 21.38
CA GLY A 154 -1.22 7.53 22.27
C GLY A 154 -0.63 8.82 21.68
N THR A 155 -0.42 8.88 20.36
CA THR A 155 0.07 10.07 19.66
C THR A 155 -0.77 10.40 18.44
N ASP A 156 -0.58 11.58 17.87
CA ASP A 156 -1.09 12.04 16.59
C ASP A 156 -0.11 11.82 15.41
N ARG A 157 1.00 11.12 15.66
CA ARG A 157 2.12 10.91 14.73
C ARG A 157 2.13 9.53 14.14
N THR A 158 2.52 9.39 12.88
CA THR A 158 2.68 8.11 12.20
C THR A 158 4.00 7.42 12.53
N TRP A 159 4.18 6.19 12.08
CA TRP A 159 5.41 5.42 12.18
C TRP A 159 6.44 5.78 11.09
N SER A 160 6.11 6.74 10.21
CA SER A 160 7.05 7.18 9.20
C SER A 160 8.24 7.89 9.82
N ASN A 161 9.34 7.77 9.21
CA ASN A 161 10.63 8.41 9.31
C ASN A 161 11.21 8.87 10.66
N ASN A 162 10.64 9.67 11.43
CA ASN A 162 11.35 10.38 12.51
C ASN A 162 11.29 9.62 13.84
N TRP A 163 12.05 8.56 13.93
CA TRP A 163 12.18 7.82 15.19
C TRP A 163 13.65 7.73 15.64
N PRO A 164 13.97 8.20 16.83
CA PRO A 164 13.13 9.03 17.72
C PRO A 164 12.78 10.37 17.09
N PRO A 165 11.67 11.05 17.51
CA PRO A 165 11.32 12.38 17.00
C PRO A 165 12.47 13.35 17.19
N GLU A 166 12.84 14.07 16.12
CA GLU A 166 13.88 15.10 16.19
C GLU A 166 13.28 16.37 16.82
N PRO A 167 13.79 16.84 17.98
CA PRO A 167 13.20 17.98 18.69
C PRO A 167 13.26 19.31 17.92
N LEU A 168 14.17 19.42 16.94
CA LEU A 168 14.34 20.63 16.12
C LEU A 168 13.44 20.67 14.89
N ILE A 169 12.74 19.57 14.60
CA ILE A 169 11.82 19.45 13.45
C ILE A 169 10.40 19.46 13.97
N ASP A 170 9.58 20.35 13.44
CA ASP A 170 8.15 20.35 13.69
C ASP A 170 7.51 19.10 13.07
N GLN A 171 7.25 18.11 13.90
CA GLN A 171 6.70 16.83 13.50
C GLN A 171 5.25 16.93 13.04
N ASP A 172 4.52 17.95 13.49
CA ASP A 172 3.11 18.13 13.16
C ASP A 172 2.95 18.56 11.70
N VAL A 173 3.88 19.33 11.17
CA VAL A 173 3.89 19.72 9.75
C VAL A 173 4.10 18.51 8.83
N THR A 174 4.94 17.55 9.24
CA THR A 174 5.24 16.37 8.43
C THR A 174 4.19 15.26 8.51
N THR A 175 3.36 15.26 9.55
CA THR A 175 2.35 14.23 9.78
C THR A 175 0.92 14.63 9.39
N THR A 176 0.65 15.93 9.24
CA THR A 176 -0.69 16.45 8.90
C THR A 176 -0.92 16.65 7.41
N SER A 177 0.10 16.50 6.57
CA SER A 177 0.03 16.73 5.11
C SER A 177 -0.48 15.53 4.29
N HIS A 178 -1.12 14.53 4.93
CA HIS A 178 -1.59 13.32 4.25
C HIS A 178 -3.09 13.11 4.32
#